data_92216aacbffae2a4e24a2795d6624b20
#
_entry.id   92216aacbffae2a4e24a2795d6624b20
#
_cell.length_a   1.000
_cell.length_b   1.000
_cell.length_c   1.000
_cell.angle_alpha   90.00
_cell.angle_beta   90.00
_cell.angle_gamma   90.00
#
_symmetry.space_group_name_H-M   'P 1'
#
loop_
_entity.id
_entity.type
_entity.pdbx_description
1 polymer ?
#
loop_
_entity_poly.entity_id
_entity_poly.type
_entity_poly.pdbx_seq_one_letter_code
_entity_poly.pdbx_strand_id
1 'polypeptide(L)'
;MGVSALLAALDEDLSEVEQAVALLAAAGVDDPESLSVGEGDRRLLELCRAVTRAGVEVVALCPACGELSEAVVSPEAVAPASPRMTPLGKGGGLREPTYRDLRELPAGPDEGTHELLARCVVGSPSRAAQPSDLELVDDSLAGPIVIACTACSEPIAVDVDVQRAVLERLAHRAQEIDHEVHLLASTYHWSLAEIDSLGDERRRTLAWLVAETR
;
A
#
# COMPACT_ATOMS: atom_id res chain seq x y z
N MET A 1 -14.53 2.19 -6.73
CA MET A 1 -14.17 3.50 -6.12
C MET A 1 -14.28 4.58 -7.18
N GLY A 2 -14.97 5.71 -6.88
CA GLY A 2 -15.06 6.86 -7.79
C GLY A 2 -13.78 7.68 -7.81
N VAL A 3 -13.62 8.54 -8.86
CA VAL A 3 -12.46 9.42 -9.03
C VAL A 3 -12.26 10.33 -7.81
N SER A 4 -13.33 11.01 -7.38
CA SER A 4 -13.27 11.95 -6.25
C SER A 4 -12.84 11.29 -4.95
N ALA A 5 -13.24 10.03 -4.71
CA ALA A 5 -12.84 9.29 -3.51
C ALA A 5 -11.34 8.90 -3.54
N LEU A 6 -10.81 8.52 -4.71
CA LEU A 6 -9.39 8.23 -4.88
C LEU A 6 -8.54 9.48 -4.64
N LEU A 7 -8.90 10.61 -5.28
CA LEU A 7 -8.16 11.87 -5.14
C LEU A 7 -8.16 12.38 -3.68
N ALA A 8 -9.31 12.30 -3.01
CA ALA A 8 -9.41 12.71 -1.60
C ALA A 8 -8.59 11.82 -0.64
N ALA A 9 -8.46 10.53 -0.96
CA ALA A 9 -7.68 9.60 -0.13
C ALA A 9 -6.15 9.76 -0.31
N LEU A 10 -5.72 10.37 -1.40
CA LEU A 10 -4.31 10.62 -1.75
C LEU A 10 -3.90 12.08 -1.55
N ASP A 11 -4.60 12.81 -0.68
CA ASP A 11 -4.27 14.20 -0.33
C ASP A 11 -2.84 14.25 0.24
N GLU A 12 -2.03 15.18 -0.28
CA GLU A 12 -0.62 15.37 0.13
C GLU A 12 -0.47 15.85 1.57
N ASP A 13 -1.52 16.41 2.16
CA ASP A 13 -1.54 16.83 3.57
C ASP A 13 -1.70 15.64 4.53
N LEU A 14 -2.05 14.46 4.04
CA LEU A 14 -2.17 13.22 4.83
C LEU A 14 -0.84 12.47 4.91
N SER A 15 -0.54 11.90 6.07
CA SER A 15 0.56 10.94 6.22
C SER A 15 0.29 9.65 5.43
N GLU A 16 1.33 8.87 5.12
CA GLU A 16 1.20 7.58 4.42
C GLU A 16 0.19 6.64 5.13
N VAL A 17 0.19 6.62 6.46
CA VAL A 17 -0.77 5.82 7.26
C VAL A 17 -2.20 6.33 7.06
N GLU A 18 -2.41 7.65 7.07
CA GLU A 18 -3.74 8.23 6.86
C GLU A 18 -4.24 8.03 5.43
N GLN A 19 -3.36 8.14 4.44
CA GLN A 19 -3.68 7.81 3.04
C GLN A 19 -4.09 6.35 2.89
N ALA A 20 -3.34 5.42 3.50
CA ALA A 20 -3.67 3.99 3.48
C ALA A 20 -5.05 3.72 4.11
N VAL A 21 -5.33 4.31 5.27
CA VAL A 21 -6.63 4.20 5.96
C VAL A 21 -7.75 4.78 5.11
N ALA A 22 -7.55 5.95 4.50
CA ALA A 22 -8.55 6.61 3.65
C ALA A 22 -8.84 5.77 2.39
N LEU A 23 -7.84 5.18 1.76
CA LEU A 23 -7.99 4.29 0.61
C LEU A 23 -8.78 3.02 0.97
N LEU A 24 -8.45 2.40 2.11
CA LEU A 24 -9.16 1.21 2.60
C LEU A 24 -10.63 1.54 2.91
N ALA A 25 -10.91 2.68 3.54
CA ALA A 25 -12.27 3.15 3.77
C ALA A 25 -13.03 3.38 2.44
N ALA A 26 -12.39 4.05 1.47
CA ALA A 26 -12.95 4.27 0.14
C ALA A 26 -13.20 2.97 -0.65
N ALA A 27 -12.44 1.90 -0.34
CA ALA A 27 -12.63 0.56 -0.87
C ALA A 27 -13.74 -0.23 -0.16
N GLY A 28 -14.39 0.33 0.88
CA GLY A 28 -15.52 -0.28 1.58
C GLY A 28 -15.13 -1.09 2.82
N VAL A 29 -13.97 -0.84 3.39
CA VAL A 29 -13.59 -1.42 4.69
C VAL A 29 -14.24 -0.59 5.81
N ASP A 30 -15.04 -1.22 6.68
CA ASP A 30 -15.83 -0.53 7.71
C ASP A 30 -14.97 0.11 8.82
N ASP A 31 -13.91 -0.55 9.29
CA ASP A 31 -12.98 -0.04 10.31
C ASP A 31 -11.53 -0.31 9.89
N PRO A 32 -11.01 0.45 8.92
CA PRO A 32 -9.67 0.21 8.36
C PRO A 32 -8.56 0.40 9.38
N GLU A 33 -8.74 1.24 10.40
CA GLU A 33 -7.75 1.45 11.45
C GLU A 33 -7.54 0.20 12.32
N SER A 34 -8.53 -0.68 12.43
CA SER A 34 -8.44 -1.91 13.22
C SER A 34 -7.78 -3.07 12.47
N LEU A 35 -7.56 -2.94 11.16
CA LEU A 35 -6.82 -3.94 10.41
C LEU A 35 -5.37 -4.02 10.89
N SER A 36 -4.81 -5.22 10.92
CA SER A 36 -3.36 -5.36 11.01
C SER A 36 -2.71 -4.76 9.76
N VAL A 37 -1.47 -4.31 9.92
CA VAL A 37 -0.73 -3.71 8.79
C VAL A 37 -0.64 -4.70 7.62
N GLY A 38 -0.30 -5.96 7.91
CA GLY A 38 -0.20 -6.98 6.88
C GLY A 38 -1.51 -7.27 6.13
N GLU A 39 -2.65 -7.29 6.82
CA GLU A 39 -3.96 -7.40 6.16
C GLU A 39 -4.28 -6.17 5.33
N GLY A 40 -3.98 -4.98 5.84
CA GLY A 40 -4.18 -3.74 5.11
C GLY A 40 -3.34 -3.65 3.84
N ASP A 41 -2.05 -4.03 3.92
CA ASP A 41 -1.14 -4.04 2.76
C ASP A 41 -1.66 -4.94 1.64
N ARG A 42 -2.19 -6.14 1.99
CA ARG A 42 -2.79 -7.05 1.01
C ARG A 42 -4.00 -6.44 0.33
N ARG A 43 -4.88 -5.79 1.10
CA ARG A 43 -6.06 -5.11 0.56
C ARG A 43 -5.70 -3.90 -0.29
N LEU A 44 -4.66 -3.15 0.11
CA LEU A 44 -4.13 -2.05 -0.71
C LEU A 44 -3.55 -2.56 -2.03
N LEU A 45 -2.85 -3.69 -2.02
CA LEU A 45 -2.33 -4.32 -3.23
C LEU A 45 -3.47 -4.78 -4.17
N GLU A 46 -4.55 -5.37 -3.62
CA GLU A 46 -5.76 -5.71 -4.37
C GLU A 46 -6.42 -4.47 -4.97
N LEU A 47 -6.53 -3.40 -4.19
CA LEU A 47 -7.07 -2.12 -4.63
C LEU A 47 -6.22 -1.51 -5.76
N CYS A 48 -4.90 -1.49 -5.59
CA CYS A 48 -3.97 -1.01 -6.60
C CYS A 48 -4.19 -1.74 -7.92
N ARG A 49 -4.25 -3.07 -7.90
CA ARG A 49 -4.53 -3.87 -9.09
C ARG A 49 -5.88 -3.55 -9.72
N ALA A 50 -6.92 -3.40 -8.91
CA ALA A 50 -8.26 -3.07 -9.41
C ALA A 50 -8.31 -1.69 -10.10
N VAL A 51 -7.56 -0.71 -9.59
CA VAL A 51 -7.52 0.68 -10.10
C VAL A 51 -6.58 0.82 -11.30
N THR A 52 -5.39 0.22 -11.22
CA THR A 52 -4.34 0.38 -12.24
C THR A 52 -4.32 -0.73 -13.28
N ARG A 53 -4.97 -1.86 -12.99
CA ARG A 53 -4.90 -3.15 -13.73
C ARG A 53 -3.50 -3.77 -13.75
N ALA A 54 -2.62 -3.31 -12.87
CA ALA A 54 -1.26 -3.80 -12.70
C ALA A 54 -0.97 -4.01 -11.20
N GLY A 55 0.01 -4.83 -10.89
CA GLY A 55 0.58 -4.91 -9.54
C GLY A 55 1.62 -3.83 -9.30
N VAL A 56 2.35 -3.97 -8.22
CA VAL A 56 3.51 -3.14 -7.90
C VAL A 56 4.72 -3.69 -8.66
N GLU A 57 5.30 -2.87 -9.51
CA GLU A 57 6.50 -3.22 -10.26
C GLU A 57 7.75 -3.00 -9.41
N VAL A 58 8.63 -3.98 -9.38
CA VAL A 58 9.91 -3.95 -8.68
C VAL A 58 11.02 -4.13 -9.70
N VAL A 59 11.98 -3.24 -9.69
CA VAL A 59 13.10 -3.23 -10.64
C VAL A 59 14.42 -3.28 -9.85
N ALA A 60 15.32 -4.18 -10.24
CA ALA A 60 16.62 -4.32 -9.60
C ALA A 60 17.74 -4.71 -10.57
N LEU A 61 18.95 -4.22 -10.29
CA LEU A 61 20.15 -4.62 -11.00
C LEU A 61 20.70 -5.93 -10.42
N CYS A 62 20.97 -6.89 -11.28
CA CYS A 62 21.62 -8.13 -10.88
C CYS A 62 23.07 -7.87 -10.44
N PRO A 63 23.45 -8.24 -9.21
CA PRO A 63 24.83 -8.04 -8.75
C PRO A 63 25.85 -8.93 -9.49
N ALA A 64 25.41 -10.01 -10.10
CA ALA A 64 26.30 -10.95 -10.80
C ALA A 64 26.59 -10.56 -12.26
N CYS A 65 25.59 -10.08 -13.02
CA CYS A 65 25.75 -9.77 -14.43
C CYS A 65 25.42 -8.33 -14.83
N GLY A 66 24.91 -7.51 -13.92
CA GLY A 66 24.56 -6.12 -14.18
C GLY A 66 23.27 -5.93 -15.00
N GLU A 67 22.53 -7.00 -15.30
CA GLU A 67 21.28 -6.93 -16.05
C GLU A 67 20.15 -6.36 -15.17
N LEU A 68 19.32 -5.52 -15.75
CA LEU A 68 18.11 -5.00 -15.11
C LEU A 68 17.04 -6.09 -15.14
N SER A 69 16.51 -6.43 -13.98
CA SER A 69 15.45 -7.43 -13.83
C SER A 69 14.22 -6.81 -13.21
N GLU A 70 13.07 -7.17 -13.75
CA GLU A 70 11.76 -6.66 -13.33
C GLU A 70 10.92 -7.80 -12.79
N ALA A 71 10.15 -7.52 -11.74
CA ALA A 71 9.15 -8.42 -11.18
C ALA A 71 7.90 -7.63 -10.80
N VAL A 72 6.78 -8.33 -10.72
CA VAL A 72 5.51 -7.73 -10.30
C VAL A 72 5.06 -8.39 -9.01
N VAL A 73 4.91 -7.60 -7.96
CA VAL A 73 4.23 -8.03 -6.74
C VAL A 73 2.73 -7.93 -6.99
N SER A 74 2.05 -9.06 -7.00
CA SER A 74 0.61 -9.14 -7.22
C SER A 74 -0.09 -9.81 -6.03
N PRO A 75 -1.39 -9.54 -5.80
CA PRO A 75 -2.13 -10.17 -4.70
C PRO A 75 -2.05 -11.69 -4.69
N GLU A 76 -1.98 -12.31 -5.88
CA GLU A 76 -1.90 -13.77 -6.03
C GLU A 76 -0.56 -14.35 -5.60
N ALA A 77 0.50 -13.52 -5.62
CA ALA A 77 1.85 -13.93 -5.21
C ALA A 77 2.06 -13.81 -3.70
N VAL A 78 1.12 -13.21 -2.98
CA VAL A 78 1.25 -12.93 -1.55
C VAL A 78 0.35 -13.88 -0.75
N ALA A 79 0.92 -14.50 0.30
CA ALA A 79 0.15 -15.36 1.19
C ALA A 79 -0.94 -14.55 1.93
N PRO A 80 -2.09 -15.16 2.27
CA PRO A 80 -3.09 -14.52 3.11
C PRO A 80 -2.51 -14.09 4.46
N ALA A 81 -3.02 -12.98 4.99
CA ALA A 81 -2.68 -12.55 6.34
C ALA A 81 -3.08 -13.61 7.36
N SER A 82 -2.21 -13.84 8.34
CA SER A 82 -2.48 -14.73 9.46
C SER A 82 -2.24 -13.94 10.74
N PRO A 83 -3.29 -13.77 11.58
CA PRO A 83 -3.12 -13.06 12.83
C PRO A 83 -1.96 -13.62 13.62
N ARG A 84 -1.02 -12.76 14.01
CA ARG A 84 0.20 -13.16 14.72
C ARG A 84 0.20 -12.59 16.12
N MET A 85 0.57 -13.44 17.05
CA MET A 85 0.82 -13.07 18.44
C MET A 85 1.97 -13.90 18.98
N THR A 86 2.96 -13.23 19.57
CA THR A 86 4.06 -13.91 20.26
C THR A 86 3.90 -13.83 21.78
N PRO A 87 4.10 -14.92 22.53
CA PRO A 87 4.01 -14.90 23.98
C PRO A 87 5.16 -14.08 24.61
N LEU A 88 4.85 -13.23 25.57
CA LEU A 88 5.83 -12.52 26.39
C LEU A 88 5.94 -13.14 27.80
N GLY A 89 6.12 -14.45 27.85
CA GLY A 89 6.10 -15.23 29.06
C GLY A 89 4.68 -15.60 29.49
N LYS A 90 4.40 -15.56 30.82
CA LYS A 90 3.06 -15.87 31.34
C LYS A 90 2.19 -14.62 31.38
N GLY A 91 0.90 -14.77 31.13
CA GLY A 91 -0.11 -13.76 31.34
C GLY A 91 -0.33 -12.73 30.21
N GLY A 92 0.44 -12.79 29.13
CA GLY A 92 0.27 -11.86 28.00
C GLY A 92 1.20 -12.13 26.84
N GLY A 93 1.08 -11.31 25.81
CA GLY A 93 1.85 -11.42 24.58
C GLY A 93 1.96 -10.09 23.86
N LEU A 94 2.60 -10.11 22.70
CA LEU A 94 2.65 -9.03 21.73
C LEU A 94 1.82 -9.45 20.52
N ARG A 95 0.85 -8.63 20.12
CA ARG A 95 0.10 -8.80 18.87
C ARG A 95 0.75 -8.03 17.74
N GLU A 96 0.40 -8.35 16.53
CA GLU A 96 0.79 -7.55 15.37
C GLU A 96 0.22 -6.12 15.46
N PRO A 97 0.93 -5.13 14.89
CA PRO A 97 0.47 -3.74 14.81
C PRO A 97 -0.77 -3.61 13.92
N THR A 98 -1.63 -2.65 14.27
CA THR A 98 -2.73 -2.18 13.43
C THR A 98 -2.43 -0.76 12.92
N TYR A 99 -3.18 -0.28 11.92
CA TYR A 99 -3.05 1.11 11.48
C TYR A 99 -3.30 2.12 12.60
N ARG A 100 -4.20 1.80 13.55
CA ARG A 100 -4.42 2.63 14.74
C ARG A 100 -3.18 2.77 15.60
N ASP A 101 -2.38 1.71 15.71
CA ASP A 101 -1.14 1.73 16.48
C ASP A 101 -0.04 2.58 15.80
N LEU A 102 -0.06 2.67 14.46
CA LEU A 102 0.91 3.45 13.69
C LEU A 102 0.61 4.96 13.69
N ARG A 103 -0.62 5.36 14.03
CA ARG A 103 -0.97 6.78 14.07
C ARG A 103 -0.21 7.50 15.18
N GLU A 104 0.26 8.70 14.85
CA GLU A 104 0.87 9.62 15.81
C GLU A 104 2.03 8.99 16.60
N LEU A 105 2.80 8.12 15.95
CA LEU A 105 4.04 7.63 16.55
C LEU A 105 5.07 8.76 16.62
N PRO A 106 5.91 8.79 17.68
CA PRO A 106 7.05 9.70 17.72
C PRO A 106 7.95 9.56 16.50
N ALA A 107 8.47 10.68 16.00
CA ALA A 107 9.33 10.70 14.81
C ALA A 107 10.72 10.04 15.01
N GLY A 108 11.15 9.88 16.25
CA GLY A 108 12.41 9.19 16.57
C GLY A 108 12.27 7.67 16.44
N PRO A 109 13.18 6.98 15.72
CA PRO A 109 13.04 5.54 15.50
C PRO A 109 12.99 4.73 16.79
N ASP A 110 13.81 5.05 17.79
CA ASP A 110 13.82 4.35 19.08
C ASP A 110 12.56 4.65 19.90
N GLU A 111 12.12 5.92 19.93
CA GLU A 111 10.91 6.35 20.65
C GLU A 111 9.66 5.77 19.97
N GLY A 112 9.58 5.81 18.65
CA GLY A 112 8.50 5.23 17.86
C GLY A 112 8.39 3.72 18.07
N THR A 113 9.50 3.00 18.05
CA THR A 113 9.53 1.55 18.31
C THR A 113 9.07 1.24 19.74
N HIS A 114 9.52 2.00 20.72
CA HIS A 114 9.12 1.80 22.11
C HIS A 114 7.61 2.02 22.31
N GLU A 115 7.07 3.09 21.75
CA GLU A 115 5.65 3.39 21.81
C GLU A 115 4.81 2.32 21.08
N LEU A 116 5.25 1.88 19.89
CA LEU A 116 4.57 0.82 19.15
C LEU A 116 4.53 -0.48 19.93
N LEU A 117 5.65 -0.89 20.54
CA LEU A 117 5.70 -2.05 21.43
C LEU A 117 4.68 -1.93 22.56
N ALA A 118 4.62 -0.76 23.22
CA ALA A 118 3.69 -0.53 24.33
C ALA A 118 2.22 -0.66 23.89
N ARG A 119 1.87 -0.16 22.69
CA ARG A 119 0.51 -0.28 22.12
C ARG A 119 0.12 -1.71 21.74
N CYS A 120 1.11 -2.52 21.34
CA CYS A 120 0.87 -3.89 20.87
C CYS A 120 0.86 -4.94 22.00
N VAL A 121 1.27 -4.59 23.23
CA VAL A 121 1.23 -5.52 24.38
C VAL A 121 -0.20 -5.84 24.76
N VAL A 122 -0.49 -7.13 24.93
CA VAL A 122 -1.81 -7.66 25.35
C VAL A 122 -1.67 -8.41 26.67
N GLY A 123 -2.58 -8.13 27.59
CA GLY A 123 -2.59 -8.76 28.93
C GLY A 123 -1.53 -8.18 29.87
N SER A 124 -1.03 -9.01 30.77
CA SER A 124 0.00 -8.62 31.75
C SER A 124 1.19 -9.58 31.64
N PRO A 125 2.05 -9.39 30.64
CA PRO A 125 3.15 -10.29 30.37
C PRO A 125 4.18 -10.29 31.51
N SER A 126 4.84 -11.41 31.70
CA SER A 126 5.87 -11.56 32.75
C SER A 126 7.27 -11.06 32.31
N ARG A 127 7.46 -10.71 31.03
CA ARG A 127 8.65 -10.01 30.54
C ARG A 127 8.26 -8.83 29.66
N ALA A 128 9.13 -7.84 29.58
CA ALA A 128 8.97 -6.73 28.66
C ALA A 128 9.11 -7.19 27.21
N ALA A 129 8.38 -6.53 26.30
CA ALA A 129 8.53 -6.69 24.86
C ALA A 129 9.86 -6.08 24.41
N GLN A 130 10.46 -6.67 23.37
CA GLN A 130 11.68 -6.24 22.75
C GLN A 130 11.45 -5.96 21.25
N PRO A 131 12.26 -5.12 20.58
CA PRO A 131 12.12 -4.89 19.14
C PRO A 131 12.09 -6.18 18.29
N SER A 132 12.88 -7.18 18.66
CA SER A 132 12.88 -8.50 18.01
C SER A 132 11.56 -9.28 18.14
N ASP A 133 10.72 -8.93 19.12
CA ASP A 133 9.38 -9.54 19.24
C ASP A 133 8.41 -8.97 18.18
N LEU A 134 8.60 -7.72 17.73
CA LEU A 134 7.85 -7.16 16.61
C LEU A 134 8.13 -7.93 15.31
N GLU A 135 9.39 -8.26 15.03
CA GLU A 135 9.78 -9.05 13.85
C GLU A 135 9.07 -10.42 13.80
N LEU A 136 8.75 -10.99 14.96
CA LEU A 136 8.04 -12.28 15.04
C LEU A 136 6.54 -12.17 14.72
N VAL A 137 5.95 -11.01 14.94
CA VAL A 137 4.52 -10.77 14.71
C VAL A 137 4.26 -9.91 13.48
N ASP A 138 5.30 -9.34 12.88
CA ASP A 138 5.18 -8.56 11.67
C ASP A 138 4.74 -9.45 10.50
N ASP A 139 3.62 -9.11 9.91
CA ASP A 139 3.06 -9.73 8.71
C ASP A 139 2.85 -8.68 7.59
N SER A 140 3.44 -7.49 7.76
CA SER A 140 3.47 -6.45 6.72
C SER A 140 4.15 -6.95 5.46
N LEU A 141 3.83 -6.34 4.34
CA LEU A 141 4.48 -6.61 3.07
C LEU A 141 5.68 -5.67 2.86
N ALA A 142 6.38 -5.35 3.96
CA ALA A 142 7.62 -4.61 3.94
C ALA A 142 8.80 -5.55 4.22
N GLY A 143 9.89 -5.40 3.45
CA GLY A 143 11.10 -6.17 3.66
C GLY A 143 11.67 -6.81 2.39
N PRO A 144 12.68 -7.68 2.53
CA PRO A 144 13.36 -8.27 1.39
C PRO A 144 12.49 -9.33 0.68
N ILE A 145 12.32 -9.15 -0.61
CA ILE A 145 11.81 -10.17 -1.52
C ILE A 145 12.96 -10.67 -2.40
N VAL A 146 12.86 -11.90 -2.90
CA VAL A 146 13.85 -12.46 -3.80
C VAL A 146 13.25 -12.64 -5.18
N ILE A 147 13.85 -11.98 -6.17
CA ILE A 147 13.50 -12.14 -7.59
C ILE A 147 14.64 -12.83 -8.32
N ALA A 148 14.34 -13.55 -9.40
CA ALA A 148 15.36 -14.18 -10.24
C ALA A 148 15.81 -13.23 -11.34
N CYS A 149 17.12 -13.14 -11.56
CA CYS A 149 17.65 -12.42 -12.70
C CYS A 149 17.15 -13.01 -14.02
N THR A 150 16.64 -12.18 -14.91
CA THR A 150 16.11 -12.60 -16.22
C THR A 150 17.18 -13.14 -17.16
N ALA A 151 18.44 -12.74 -16.98
CA ALA A 151 19.56 -13.15 -17.83
C ALA A 151 20.35 -14.35 -17.29
N CYS A 152 20.69 -14.39 -15.99
CA CYS A 152 21.56 -15.42 -15.42
C CYS A 152 20.89 -16.27 -14.32
N SER A 153 19.64 -15.99 -13.98
CA SER A 153 18.86 -16.67 -12.94
C SER A 153 19.41 -16.53 -11.50
N GLU A 154 20.40 -15.67 -11.30
CA GLU A 154 20.92 -15.37 -9.96
C GLU A 154 19.82 -14.74 -9.10
N PRO A 155 19.66 -15.16 -7.84
CA PRO A 155 18.70 -14.52 -6.93
C PRO A 155 19.13 -13.11 -6.56
N ILE A 156 18.21 -12.15 -6.68
CA ILE A 156 18.41 -10.74 -6.33
C ILE A 156 17.50 -10.42 -5.15
N ALA A 157 18.07 -10.06 -4.02
CA ALA A 157 17.31 -9.55 -2.88
C ALA A 157 17.01 -8.08 -3.10
N VAL A 158 15.73 -7.70 -2.95
CA VAL A 158 15.25 -6.32 -3.09
C VAL A 158 14.40 -5.99 -1.88
N ASP A 159 14.72 -4.91 -1.19
CA ASP A 159 13.86 -4.40 -0.13
C ASP A 159 12.67 -3.67 -0.75
N VAL A 160 11.48 -4.08 -0.39
CA VAL A 160 10.21 -3.52 -0.88
C VAL A 160 9.35 -3.12 0.30
N ASP A 161 8.83 -1.92 0.25
CA ASP A 161 7.72 -1.46 1.08
C ASP A 161 6.48 -1.40 0.17
N VAL A 162 5.63 -2.44 0.27
CA VAL A 162 4.47 -2.57 -0.60
C VAL A 162 3.46 -1.47 -0.34
N GLN A 163 3.27 -1.03 0.90
CA GLN A 163 2.35 0.07 1.20
C GLN A 163 2.78 1.35 0.46
N ARG A 164 4.02 1.76 0.63
CA ARG A 164 4.58 2.93 -0.06
C ARG A 164 4.49 2.80 -1.58
N ALA A 165 4.90 1.67 -2.13
CA ALA A 165 4.87 1.44 -3.57
C ALA A 165 3.44 1.47 -4.14
N VAL A 166 2.45 0.98 -3.38
CA VAL A 166 1.03 1.10 -3.75
C VAL A 166 0.57 2.55 -3.72
N LEU A 167 0.92 3.30 -2.67
CA LEU A 167 0.56 4.72 -2.56
C LEU A 167 1.14 5.53 -3.73
N GLU A 168 2.42 5.37 -4.04
CA GLU A 168 3.07 6.01 -5.18
C GLU A 168 2.41 5.65 -6.52
N ARG A 169 2.08 4.37 -6.71
CA ARG A 169 1.41 3.90 -7.94
C ARG A 169 0.00 4.46 -8.08
N LEU A 170 -0.75 4.54 -6.98
CA LEU A 170 -2.09 5.14 -6.98
C LEU A 170 -2.05 6.65 -7.15
N ALA A 171 -1.06 7.34 -6.57
CA ALA A 171 -0.84 8.78 -6.78
C ALA A 171 -0.53 9.09 -8.25
N HIS A 172 0.33 8.28 -8.90
CA HIS A 172 0.58 8.42 -10.33
C HIS A 172 -0.71 8.22 -11.15
N ARG A 173 -1.51 7.19 -10.81
CA ARG A 173 -2.81 6.97 -11.46
C ARG A 173 -3.79 8.13 -11.23
N ALA A 174 -3.79 8.73 -10.05
CA ALA A 174 -4.60 9.92 -9.75
C ALA A 174 -4.23 11.09 -10.66
N GLN A 175 -2.95 11.35 -10.89
CA GLN A 175 -2.49 12.39 -11.82
C GLN A 175 -2.93 12.12 -13.27
N GLU A 176 -2.89 10.86 -13.72
CA GLU A 176 -3.43 10.48 -15.04
C GLU A 176 -4.93 10.77 -15.11
N ILE A 177 -5.69 10.45 -14.04
CA ILE A 177 -7.13 10.71 -13.98
C ILE A 177 -7.42 12.20 -14.01
N ASP A 178 -6.67 13.03 -13.31
CA ASP A 178 -6.81 14.49 -13.36
C ASP A 178 -6.59 15.04 -14.77
N HIS A 179 -5.61 14.50 -15.48
CA HIS A 179 -5.39 14.85 -16.88
C HIS A 179 -6.56 14.43 -17.77
N GLU A 180 -7.07 13.20 -17.61
CA GLU A 180 -8.27 12.72 -18.33
C GLU A 180 -9.48 13.63 -18.06
N VAL A 181 -9.72 13.97 -16.79
CA VAL A 181 -10.80 14.88 -16.37
C VAL A 181 -10.64 16.26 -17.00
N HIS A 182 -9.44 16.83 -16.95
CA HIS A 182 -9.15 18.12 -17.57
C HIS A 182 -9.43 18.13 -19.06
N LEU A 183 -9.00 17.11 -19.80
CA LEU A 183 -9.25 16.98 -21.24
C LEU A 183 -10.75 16.91 -21.54
N LEU A 184 -11.50 16.09 -20.83
CA LEU A 184 -12.93 15.89 -21.05
C LEU A 184 -13.74 17.13 -20.66
N ALA A 185 -13.45 17.74 -19.52
CA ALA A 185 -14.12 18.95 -19.07
C ALA A 185 -13.89 20.12 -20.03
N SER A 186 -12.64 20.31 -20.50
CA SER A 186 -12.30 21.41 -21.40
C SER A 186 -12.86 21.23 -22.81
N THR A 187 -13.05 19.99 -23.27
CA THR A 187 -13.49 19.69 -24.65
C THR A 187 -15.00 19.54 -24.75
N TYR A 188 -15.61 18.81 -23.83
CA TYR A 188 -17.05 18.51 -23.85
C TYR A 188 -17.85 19.39 -22.90
N HIS A 189 -17.20 20.21 -22.09
CA HIS A 189 -17.83 21.03 -21.04
C HIS A 189 -18.65 20.24 -20.01
N TRP A 190 -18.25 18.99 -19.79
CA TRP A 190 -18.87 18.15 -18.79
C TRP A 190 -18.43 18.53 -17.38
N SER A 191 -19.36 18.40 -16.44
CA SER A 191 -19.06 18.55 -15.02
C SER A 191 -18.26 17.35 -14.49
N LEU A 192 -17.57 17.51 -13.37
CA LEU A 192 -16.87 16.42 -12.70
C LEU A 192 -17.82 15.24 -12.39
N ALA A 193 -19.07 15.52 -11.98
CA ALA A 193 -20.06 14.49 -11.68
C ALA A 193 -20.42 13.65 -12.93
N GLU A 194 -20.54 14.28 -14.09
CA GLU A 194 -20.79 13.58 -15.36
C GLU A 194 -19.60 12.71 -15.75
N ILE A 195 -18.36 13.23 -15.58
CA ILE A 195 -17.15 12.48 -15.87
C ILE A 195 -16.94 11.32 -14.89
N ASP A 196 -17.23 11.53 -13.59
CA ASP A 196 -17.13 10.48 -12.55
C ASP A 196 -18.16 9.36 -12.75
N SER A 197 -19.30 9.67 -13.38
CA SER A 197 -20.30 8.65 -13.77
C SER A 197 -19.85 7.74 -14.90
N LEU A 198 -18.81 8.11 -15.65
CA LEU A 198 -18.21 7.26 -16.66
C LEU A 198 -17.43 6.12 -15.98
N GLY A 199 -17.53 4.91 -16.52
CA GLY A 199 -16.61 3.84 -16.13
C GLY A 199 -15.17 4.21 -16.56
N ASP A 200 -14.18 3.72 -15.83
CA ASP A 200 -12.76 4.01 -16.04
C ASP A 200 -12.31 3.79 -17.49
N GLU A 201 -12.71 2.68 -18.10
CA GLU A 201 -12.39 2.38 -19.50
C GLU A 201 -12.97 3.40 -20.48
N ARG A 202 -14.24 3.81 -20.26
CA ARG A 202 -14.90 4.78 -21.12
C ARG A 202 -14.26 6.16 -20.99
N ARG A 203 -13.91 6.56 -19.78
CA ARG A 203 -13.21 7.83 -19.50
C ARG A 203 -11.88 7.87 -20.21
N ARG A 204 -11.02 6.82 -20.05
CA ARG A 204 -9.73 6.71 -20.74
C ARG A 204 -9.86 6.78 -22.25
N THR A 205 -10.82 6.04 -22.83
CA THR A 205 -11.04 6.03 -24.28
C THR A 205 -11.41 7.42 -24.80
N LEU A 206 -12.28 8.13 -24.11
CA LEU A 206 -12.72 9.45 -24.52
C LEU A 206 -11.58 10.49 -24.37
N ALA A 207 -10.81 10.43 -23.28
CA ALA A 207 -9.66 11.30 -23.09
C ALA A 207 -8.59 11.07 -24.16
N TRP A 208 -8.31 9.82 -24.52
CA TRP A 208 -7.41 9.46 -25.60
C TRP A 208 -7.87 10.03 -26.96
N LEU A 209 -9.17 9.88 -27.31
CA LEU A 209 -9.73 10.45 -28.55
C LEU A 209 -9.57 11.97 -28.61
N VAL A 210 -9.75 12.66 -27.48
CA VAL A 210 -9.54 14.12 -27.39
C VAL A 210 -8.07 14.48 -27.63
N ALA A 211 -7.16 13.70 -27.05
CA ALA A 211 -5.71 13.95 -27.18
C ALA A 211 -5.22 13.76 -28.64
N GLU A 212 -5.75 12.76 -29.37
CA GLU A 212 -5.37 12.51 -30.77
C GLU A 212 -5.93 13.54 -31.77
N THR A 213 -6.98 14.27 -31.39
CA THR A 213 -7.61 15.25 -32.29
C THR A 213 -7.07 16.67 -32.13
N ARG A 214 -6.12 16.91 -31.23
CA ARG A 214 -5.44 18.19 -31.03
C ARG A 214 -4.08 18.25 -31.72
#